data_956d152e63260fec54fe83833b6a4a3e
#
_entry.id   956d152e63260fec54fe83833b6a4a3e
#
_cell.length_a   1.000
_cell.length_b   1.000
_cell.length_c   1.000
_cell.angle_alpha   90.00
_cell.angle_beta   90.00
_cell.angle_gamma   90.00
#
_symmetry.space_group_name_H-M   'P 1'
#
loop_
_entity.id
_entity.type
_entity.pdbx_description
1 polymer ?
#
loop_
_entity_poly.entity_id
_entity_poly.type
_entity_poly.pdbx_seq_one_letter_code
_entity_poly.pdbx_strand_id
1 'polypeptide(L)'
;MNDQKLHDGSLYWPKTMSFFPTYPSLRERAMTQVAIIGGGMTGAICAATLAEAGIPAVLVEDKRVASASTAANTGLIQFSSDIMMSELSDRIGEKDAAAFYVHSRKAVRDLGLLSAAIPQDGGYRVRSSLYCASSGDDASKLRREYEMLRRHGFAVDWGFPERVGRDFMARYPAAFVAHGDAEINPVRIAHAFIAQAARSGVRVYEHTGVANVRRRGDWFVLDCEGGEILARTVVRASGYFPSIEGAAGSEPILRRTFALATKPNSVPAGWNQDLMMWETARPYFYFRTTPDGRIIAGGLDEDSPDPVTGEPTLQARTAKLLGELGKLFPGSRFEAEHAWCGAFGESPDDLPFIGEHPETPGLFHALGYGGNGTVYAMLAASMLAARIRGETHPLAGLLQPRQVNRAASGKPAVRKAYGV
;
A
#
# COMPACT_ATOMS: atom_id res chain seq x y z
N MET A 1 4.92 -10.49 22.28
CA MET A 1 3.88 -10.04 21.32
C MET A 1 3.87 -8.52 21.27
N ASN A 2 3.97 -7.95 20.09
CA ASN A 2 3.93 -6.51 19.96
C ASN A 2 2.45 -6.09 19.85
N ASP A 3 1.91 -5.48 20.90
CA ASP A 3 0.48 -5.10 20.98
C ASP A 3 0.19 -3.78 20.24
N GLN A 4 1.12 -3.34 19.38
CA GLN A 4 1.00 -2.09 18.65
C GLN A 4 -0.17 -2.16 17.67
N LYS A 5 -1.16 -1.32 17.90
CA LYS A 5 -2.26 -1.09 16.96
C LYS A 5 -1.73 -0.29 15.76
N LEU A 6 -2.17 -0.64 14.56
CA LEU A 6 -1.87 0.12 13.34
C LEU A 6 -3.06 0.96 12.85
N HIS A 7 -4.19 0.92 13.55
CA HIS A 7 -5.38 1.73 13.27
C HIS A 7 -6.24 1.89 14.52
N ASP A 8 -7.10 2.90 14.46
CA ASP A 8 -8.11 3.21 15.47
C ASP A 8 -9.39 3.73 14.79
N GLY A 9 -10.53 3.67 15.47
CA GLY A 9 -11.82 4.11 14.95
C GLY A 9 -12.62 3.01 14.25
N SER A 10 -13.60 3.41 13.43
CA SER A 10 -14.54 2.52 12.72
C SER A 10 -14.09 2.28 11.29
N LEU A 11 -13.50 1.12 11.01
CA LEU A 11 -13.08 0.73 9.66
C LEU A 11 -14.26 0.37 8.77
N TYR A 12 -14.25 0.82 7.53
CA TYR A 12 -15.29 0.53 6.53
C TYR A 12 -15.16 -0.87 5.90
N TRP A 13 -13.97 -1.23 5.44
CA TRP A 13 -13.79 -2.43 4.61
C TRP A 13 -14.20 -3.75 5.27
N PRO A 14 -13.92 -3.99 6.56
CA PRO A 14 -14.41 -5.18 7.22
C PRO A 14 -15.94 -5.31 7.22
N LYS A 15 -16.67 -4.19 7.16
CA LYS A 15 -18.15 -4.20 7.10
C LYS A 15 -18.70 -4.58 5.73
N THR A 16 -17.85 -4.61 4.71
CA THR A 16 -18.23 -5.01 3.35
C THR A 16 -18.18 -6.50 3.10
N MET A 17 -17.77 -7.30 4.09
CA MET A 17 -17.72 -8.75 4.04
C MET A 17 -18.68 -9.36 5.07
N SER A 18 -19.51 -10.29 4.62
CA SER A 18 -20.41 -11.05 5.49
C SER A 18 -19.74 -12.26 6.15
N PHE A 19 -18.63 -12.73 5.57
CA PHE A 19 -17.89 -13.90 6.05
C PHE A 19 -16.38 -13.71 5.85
N PHE A 20 -15.61 -14.08 6.87
CA PHE A 20 -14.15 -14.09 6.83
C PHE A 20 -13.66 -15.54 6.91
N PRO A 21 -12.93 -16.04 5.91
CA PRO A 21 -12.21 -17.30 6.04
C PRO A 21 -11.30 -17.27 7.26
N THR A 22 -11.20 -18.39 7.96
CA THR A 22 -10.31 -18.57 9.10
C THR A 22 -9.31 -19.67 8.80
N TYR A 23 -8.11 -19.53 9.35
CA TYR A 23 -7.04 -20.48 9.16
C TYR A 23 -6.55 -20.99 10.52
N PRO A 24 -6.10 -22.26 10.61
CA PRO A 24 -5.63 -22.82 11.87
C PRO A 24 -4.35 -22.13 12.35
N SER A 25 -4.05 -22.22 13.63
CA SER A 25 -2.72 -21.92 14.16
C SER A 25 -1.77 -23.09 13.87
N LEU A 26 -0.49 -22.78 13.73
CA LEU A 26 0.56 -23.81 13.61
C LEU A 26 0.60 -24.63 14.91
N ARG A 27 0.63 -25.96 14.78
CA ARG A 27 0.67 -26.89 15.92
C ARG A 27 1.84 -27.88 15.87
N GLU A 28 2.56 -27.88 14.76
CA GLU A 28 3.62 -28.84 14.49
C GLU A 28 4.71 -28.23 13.60
N ARG A 29 5.76 -28.98 13.36
CA ARG A 29 6.81 -28.59 12.44
C ARG A 29 6.33 -28.64 11.00
N ALA A 30 6.59 -27.56 10.26
CA ALA A 30 6.31 -27.48 8.82
C ALA A 30 7.62 -27.32 8.01
N MET A 31 7.63 -27.87 6.80
CA MET A 31 8.71 -27.65 5.81
C MET A 31 8.13 -27.11 4.53
N THR A 32 8.83 -26.16 3.89
CA THR A 32 8.39 -25.55 2.64
C THR A 32 9.57 -24.99 1.85
N GLN A 33 9.35 -24.64 0.59
CA GLN A 33 10.33 -23.89 -0.20
C GLN A 33 10.38 -22.42 0.24
N VAL A 34 9.21 -21.79 0.41
CA VAL A 34 9.11 -20.38 0.77
C VAL A 34 8.23 -20.21 2.01
N ALA A 35 8.73 -19.50 3.03
CA ALA A 35 7.93 -19.04 4.17
C ALA A 35 7.64 -17.54 4.00
N ILE A 36 6.36 -17.14 4.12
CA ILE A 36 5.91 -15.76 4.07
C ILE A 36 5.51 -15.32 5.47
N ILE A 37 6.12 -14.28 5.98
CA ILE A 37 5.82 -13.70 7.31
C ILE A 37 4.94 -12.46 7.12
N GLY A 38 3.69 -12.55 7.52
CA GLY A 38 2.66 -11.52 7.44
C GLY A 38 1.58 -11.85 6.43
N GLY A 39 0.33 -11.81 6.88
CA GLY A 39 -0.89 -12.08 6.10
C GLY A 39 -1.63 -10.81 5.65
N GLY A 40 -0.94 -9.67 5.55
CA GLY A 40 -1.47 -8.44 4.96
C GLY A 40 -1.48 -8.48 3.44
N MET A 41 -1.72 -7.33 2.79
CA MET A 41 -1.76 -7.20 1.33
C MET A 41 -0.52 -7.78 0.66
N THR A 42 0.67 -7.47 1.16
CA THR A 42 1.94 -7.93 0.58
C THR A 42 2.06 -9.45 0.64
N GLY A 43 1.80 -10.05 1.81
CA GLY A 43 1.83 -11.50 1.94
C GLY A 43 0.77 -12.20 1.10
N ALA A 44 -0.43 -11.62 1.00
CA ALA A 44 -1.53 -12.15 0.18
C ALA A 44 -1.15 -12.20 -1.32
N ILE A 45 -0.57 -11.13 -1.85
CA ILE A 45 -0.13 -11.04 -3.24
C ILE A 45 1.05 -12.00 -3.49
N CYS A 46 2.04 -12.04 -2.60
CA CYS A 46 3.15 -12.99 -2.70
C CYS A 46 2.65 -14.44 -2.68
N ALA A 47 1.73 -14.79 -1.77
CA ALA A 47 1.16 -16.13 -1.68
C ALA A 47 0.42 -16.53 -2.96
N ALA A 48 -0.42 -15.63 -3.51
CA ALA A 48 -1.13 -15.87 -4.76
C ALA A 48 -0.18 -16.06 -5.94
N THR A 49 0.85 -15.21 -6.06
CA THR A 49 1.87 -15.31 -7.12
C THR A 49 2.68 -16.60 -7.03
N LEU A 50 3.06 -17.02 -5.83
CA LEU A 50 3.78 -18.29 -5.63
C LEU A 50 2.88 -19.49 -5.94
N ALA A 51 1.60 -19.43 -5.55
CA ALA A 51 0.62 -20.47 -5.85
C ALA A 51 0.39 -20.63 -7.36
N GLU A 52 0.27 -19.53 -8.10
CA GLU A 52 0.17 -19.52 -9.56
C GLU A 52 1.42 -20.15 -10.23
N ALA A 53 2.58 -19.89 -9.66
CA ALA A 53 3.85 -20.48 -10.12
C ALA A 53 4.07 -21.94 -9.65
N GLY A 54 3.15 -22.54 -8.90
CA GLY A 54 3.27 -23.91 -8.37
C GLY A 54 4.38 -24.06 -7.31
N ILE A 55 4.78 -22.99 -6.65
CA ILE A 55 5.86 -22.98 -5.65
C ILE A 55 5.30 -23.28 -4.26
N PRO A 56 5.78 -24.35 -3.59
CA PRO A 56 5.34 -24.69 -2.24
C PRO A 56 5.63 -23.56 -1.25
N ALA A 57 4.59 -23.04 -0.58
CA ALA A 57 4.74 -21.97 0.37
C ALA A 57 3.92 -22.19 1.66
N VAL A 58 4.39 -21.56 2.73
CA VAL A 58 3.67 -21.40 4.00
C VAL A 58 3.56 -19.91 4.30
N LEU A 59 2.37 -19.45 4.64
CA LEU A 59 2.12 -18.09 5.12
C LEU A 59 1.76 -18.15 6.60
N VAL A 60 2.42 -17.34 7.41
CA VAL A 60 2.10 -17.15 8.83
C VAL A 60 1.70 -15.72 9.11
N GLU A 61 0.68 -15.55 9.95
CA GLU A 61 0.16 -14.26 10.40
C GLU A 61 0.00 -14.29 11.93
N ASP A 62 0.50 -13.25 12.58
CA ASP A 62 0.45 -13.11 14.04
C ASP A 62 -0.99 -13.03 14.59
N LYS A 63 -1.87 -12.32 13.88
CA LYS A 63 -3.27 -12.11 14.28
C LYS A 63 -4.22 -12.78 13.28
N ARG A 64 -4.94 -11.98 12.55
CA ARG A 64 -5.86 -12.40 11.48
C ARG A 64 -5.37 -11.80 10.15
N VAL A 65 -5.52 -12.56 9.07
CA VAL A 65 -5.19 -12.04 7.74
C VAL A 65 -5.95 -10.75 7.44
N ALA A 66 -5.29 -9.80 6.77
CA ALA A 66 -5.80 -8.51 6.35
C ALA A 66 -6.33 -7.60 7.48
N SER A 67 -6.03 -7.86 8.76
CA SER A 67 -6.62 -7.12 9.90
C SER A 67 -5.85 -5.86 10.31
N ALA A 68 -4.62 -5.67 9.82
CA ALA A 68 -3.76 -4.54 10.18
C ALA A 68 -3.91 -3.36 9.18
N SER A 69 -2.81 -2.80 8.65
CA SER A 69 -2.82 -1.67 7.69
C SER A 69 -3.64 -1.94 6.43
N THR A 70 -3.80 -3.21 6.04
CA THR A 70 -4.67 -3.60 4.92
C THR A 70 -6.12 -3.18 5.17
N ALA A 71 -6.62 -3.34 6.39
CA ALA A 71 -7.99 -2.96 6.76
C ALA A 71 -8.19 -1.44 6.84
N ALA A 72 -7.13 -0.68 7.09
CA ALA A 72 -7.15 0.78 7.16
C ALA A 72 -6.82 1.47 5.82
N ASN A 73 -6.41 0.73 4.80
CA ASN A 73 -6.07 1.25 3.46
C ASN A 73 -7.32 1.83 2.77
N THR A 74 -7.18 2.87 1.97
CA THR A 74 -8.30 3.52 1.27
C THR A 74 -8.61 2.95 -0.11
N GLY A 75 -7.74 2.06 -0.60
CA GLY A 75 -7.97 1.27 -1.82
C GLY A 75 -7.79 2.03 -3.13
N LEU A 76 -7.06 3.15 -3.13
CA LEU A 76 -6.56 3.79 -4.35
C LEU A 76 -5.31 3.05 -4.81
N ILE A 77 -5.26 2.71 -6.09
CA ILE A 77 -4.14 1.99 -6.70
C ILE A 77 -3.64 2.84 -7.87
N GLN A 78 -2.53 3.53 -7.66
CA GLN A 78 -1.99 4.49 -8.61
C GLN A 78 -0.57 4.11 -9.01
N PHE A 79 -0.22 4.26 -10.29
CA PHE A 79 1.16 4.09 -10.72
C PHE A 79 2.05 5.25 -10.26
N SER A 80 1.46 6.43 -10.06
CA SER A 80 2.15 7.59 -9.49
C SER A 80 2.51 7.33 -8.03
N SER A 81 3.74 7.64 -7.66
CA SER A 81 4.25 7.53 -6.29
C SER A 81 4.03 8.83 -5.51
N ASP A 82 4.32 8.79 -4.19
CA ASP A 82 4.32 9.97 -3.32
C ASP A 82 5.34 11.04 -3.78
N ILE A 83 6.41 10.62 -4.45
CA ILE A 83 7.37 11.48 -5.14
C ILE A 83 7.09 11.48 -6.63
N MET A 84 6.96 12.66 -7.25
CA MET A 84 6.78 12.79 -8.70
C MET A 84 7.96 12.17 -9.47
N MET A 85 7.70 11.56 -10.64
CA MET A 85 8.76 11.01 -11.49
C MET A 85 9.81 12.06 -11.84
N SER A 86 9.39 13.30 -12.06
CA SER A 86 10.27 14.42 -12.35
C SER A 86 11.18 14.78 -11.18
N GLU A 87 10.69 14.71 -9.94
CA GLU A 87 11.49 14.93 -8.73
C GLU A 87 12.41 13.73 -8.43
N LEU A 88 11.91 12.51 -8.63
CA LEU A 88 12.70 11.31 -8.50
C LEU A 88 13.86 11.28 -9.51
N SER A 89 13.59 11.72 -10.73
CA SER A 89 14.62 11.87 -11.78
C SER A 89 15.79 12.78 -11.37
N ASP A 90 15.50 13.87 -10.63
CA ASP A 90 16.53 14.75 -10.10
C ASP A 90 17.41 14.08 -9.03
N ARG A 91 16.88 13.07 -8.32
CA ARG A 91 17.57 12.36 -7.23
C ARG A 91 18.37 11.15 -7.70
N ILE A 92 17.82 10.35 -8.61
CA ILE A 92 18.41 9.06 -9.00
C ILE A 92 18.69 8.94 -10.51
N GLY A 93 18.41 10.00 -11.29
CA GLY A 93 18.54 10.01 -12.75
C GLY A 93 17.27 9.55 -13.47
N GLU A 94 17.08 10.08 -14.69
CA GLU A 94 15.85 9.88 -15.48
C GLU A 94 15.61 8.41 -15.83
N LYS A 95 16.68 7.66 -16.12
CA LYS A 95 16.56 6.23 -16.49
C LYS A 95 15.96 5.39 -15.36
N ASP A 96 16.44 5.54 -14.14
CA ASP A 96 16.01 4.74 -13.00
C ASP A 96 14.63 5.20 -12.49
N ALA A 97 14.35 6.52 -12.52
CA ALA A 97 13.03 7.04 -12.22
C ALA A 97 11.98 6.55 -13.22
N ALA A 98 12.30 6.55 -14.51
CA ALA A 98 11.42 6.02 -15.55
C ALA A 98 11.19 4.51 -15.39
N ALA A 99 12.24 3.75 -15.11
CA ALA A 99 12.12 2.31 -14.87
C ALA A 99 11.20 2.02 -13.67
N PHE A 100 11.34 2.75 -12.56
CA PHE A 100 10.49 2.62 -11.38
C PHE A 100 9.01 2.87 -11.73
N TYR A 101 8.70 3.97 -12.41
CA TYR A 101 7.33 4.31 -12.80
C TYR A 101 6.72 3.33 -13.83
N VAL A 102 7.51 2.89 -14.82
CA VAL A 102 7.06 1.90 -15.82
C VAL A 102 6.70 0.57 -15.13
N HIS A 103 7.52 0.12 -14.17
CA HIS A 103 7.24 -1.10 -13.41
C HIS A 103 6.10 -0.91 -12.41
N SER A 104 5.91 0.29 -11.84
CA SER A 104 4.73 0.61 -11.02
C SER A 104 3.45 0.55 -11.84
N ARG A 105 3.42 1.11 -13.05
CA ARG A 105 2.28 0.97 -13.99
C ARG A 105 2.03 -0.49 -14.37
N LYS A 106 3.09 -1.26 -14.62
CA LYS A 106 2.98 -2.70 -14.87
C LYS A 106 2.37 -3.41 -13.66
N ALA A 107 2.78 -3.08 -12.45
CA ALA A 107 2.26 -3.66 -11.22
C ALA A 107 0.75 -3.39 -11.03
N VAL A 108 0.25 -2.20 -11.36
CA VAL A 108 -1.21 -1.91 -11.34
C VAL A 108 -1.96 -2.85 -12.30
N ARG A 109 -1.46 -3.00 -13.53
CA ARG A 109 -2.05 -3.90 -14.52
C ARG A 109 -1.99 -5.37 -14.09
N ASP A 110 -0.85 -5.82 -13.59
CA ASP A 110 -0.63 -7.20 -13.18
C ASP A 110 -1.50 -7.57 -11.95
N LEU A 111 -1.77 -6.62 -11.04
CA LEU A 111 -2.75 -6.77 -9.96
C LEU A 111 -4.16 -7.03 -10.54
N GLY A 112 -4.53 -6.33 -11.61
CA GLY A 112 -5.79 -6.57 -12.32
C GLY A 112 -5.87 -7.97 -12.92
N LEU A 113 -4.80 -8.44 -13.56
CA LEU A 113 -4.73 -9.79 -14.13
C LEU A 113 -4.82 -10.85 -13.03
N LEU A 114 -4.06 -10.69 -11.93
CA LEU A 114 -4.12 -11.59 -10.78
C LEU A 114 -5.53 -11.61 -10.14
N SER A 115 -6.18 -10.46 -10.05
CA SER A 115 -7.56 -10.34 -9.54
C SER A 115 -8.56 -11.03 -10.46
N ALA A 116 -8.41 -10.93 -11.78
CA ALA A 116 -9.30 -11.56 -12.75
C ALA A 116 -9.15 -13.10 -12.80
N ALA A 117 -8.01 -13.62 -12.37
CA ALA A 117 -7.74 -15.06 -12.34
C ALA A 117 -8.41 -15.78 -11.13
N ILE A 118 -8.98 -15.05 -10.17
CA ILE A 118 -9.62 -15.62 -8.99
C ILE A 118 -11.15 -15.51 -9.06
N PRO A 119 -11.92 -16.53 -8.56
CA PRO A 119 -13.37 -16.52 -8.64
C PRO A 119 -14.05 -15.43 -7.80
N GLN A 120 -13.41 -14.98 -6.72
CA GLN A 120 -13.95 -13.98 -5.81
C GLN A 120 -13.68 -12.57 -6.32
N ASP A 121 -14.71 -11.74 -6.42
CA ASP A 121 -14.56 -10.31 -6.75
C ASP A 121 -13.83 -9.57 -5.62
N GLY A 122 -12.57 -9.19 -5.86
CA GLY A 122 -11.76 -8.35 -4.97
C GLY A 122 -12.10 -6.86 -5.07
N GLY A 123 -13.05 -6.50 -5.92
CA GLY A 123 -13.42 -5.11 -6.18
C GLY A 123 -12.39 -4.34 -7.01
N TYR A 124 -11.52 -5.03 -7.75
CA TYR A 124 -10.61 -4.36 -8.69
C TYR A 124 -11.39 -3.74 -9.85
N ARG A 125 -11.22 -2.44 -10.05
CA ARG A 125 -11.78 -1.70 -11.17
C ARG A 125 -10.76 -0.71 -11.70
N VAL A 126 -10.60 -0.67 -13.02
CA VAL A 126 -9.75 0.34 -13.68
C VAL A 126 -10.36 1.71 -13.45
N ARG A 127 -9.50 2.67 -13.14
CA ARG A 127 -9.86 4.08 -12.87
C ARG A 127 -8.87 5.01 -13.53
N SER A 128 -9.25 6.29 -13.57
CA SER A 128 -8.34 7.39 -13.85
C SER A 128 -8.13 8.24 -12.59
N SER A 129 -6.96 8.84 -12.44
CA SER A 129 -6.66 9.74 -11.33
C SER A 129 -6.54 11.17 -11.82
N LEU A 130 -7.27 12.09 -11.20
CA LEU A 130 -7.11 13.52 -11.37
C LEU A 130 -6.10 14.01 -10.34
N TYR A 131 -4.93 14.46 -10.80
CA TYR A 131 -3.90 15.06 -9.96
C TYR A 131 -3.98 16.57 -10.07
N CYS A 132 -4.24 17.25 -8.94
CA CYS A 132 -4.50 18.67 -8.87
C CYS A 132 -3.34 19.44 -8.23
N ALA A 133 -2.94 20.54 -8.80
CA ALA A 133 -2.02 21.49 -8.20
C ALA A 133 -2.75 22.33 -7.15
N SER A 134 -2.25 22.37 -5.90
CA SER A 134 -2.89 23.10 -4.80
C SER A 134 -2.50 24.58 -4.76
N SER A 135 -1.43 24.97 -5.49
CA SER A 135 -0.93 26.35 -5.59
C SER A 135 -0.40 26.66 -6.99
N GLY A 136 -0.15 27.94 -7.27
CA GLY A 136 0.48 28.35 -8.53
C GLY A 136 1.90 27.79 -8.72
N ASP A 137 2.67 27.67 -7.64
CA ASP A 137 4.01 27.07 -7.68
C ASP A 137 3.93 25.57 -7.99
N ASP A 138 2.95 24.89 -7.44
CA ASP A 138 2.70 23.48 -7.71
C ASP A 138 2.22 23.24 -9.15
N ALA A 139 1.54 24.20 -9.77
CA ALA A 139 1.13 24.09 -11.17
C ALA A 139 2.32 23.91 -12.11
N SER A 140 3.43 24.60 -11.83
CA SER A 140 4.67 24.47 -12.61
C SER A 140 5.34 23.10 -12.43
N LYS A 141 5.37 22.59 -11.19
CA LYS A 141 5.87 21.23 -10.89
C LYS A 141 5.00 20.17 -11.55
N LEU A 142 3.67 20.33 -11.45
CA LEU A 142 2.71 19.42 -12.05
C LEU A 142 2.81 19.39 -13.58
N ARG A 143 3.12 20.55 -14.21
CA ARG A 143 3.36 20.63 -15.64
C ARG A 143 4.62 19.86 -16.06
N ARG A 144 5.71 20.00 -15.30
CA ARG A 144 6.92 19.23 -15.50
C ARG A 144 6.70 17.73 -15.37
N GLU A 145 5.93 17.31 -14.36
CA GLU A 145 5.54 15.91 -14.15
C GLU A 145 4.74 15.37 -15.34
N TYR A 146 3.71 16.08 -15.76
CA TYR A 146 2.91 15.72 -16.94
C TYR A 146 3.78 15.52 -18.19
N GLU A 147 4.70 16.45 -18.48
CA GLU A 147 5.58 16.38 -19.64
C GLU A 147 6.56 15.20 -19.56
N MET A 148 7.06 14.91 -18.36
CA MET A 148 7.91 13.76 -18.09
C MET A 148 7.15 12.45 -18.33
N LEU A 149 5.98 12.29 -17.72
CA LEU A 149 5.12 11.10 -17.89
C LEU A 149 4.76 10.88 -19.37
N ARG A 150 4.36 11.94 -20.07
CA ARG A 150 4.03 11.89 -21.51
C ARG A 150 5.20 11.44 -22.36
N ARG A 151 6.40 11.96 -22.09
CA ARG A 151 7.66 11.60 -22.80
C ARG A 151 7.99 10.12 -22.64
N HIS A 152 7.69 9.54 -21.48
CA HIS A 152 7.90 8.13 -21.19
C HIS A 152 6.69 7.23 -21.52
N GLY A 153 5.74 7.72 -22.33
CA GLY A 153 4.64 6.93 -22.86
C GLY A 153 3.55 6.56 -21.84
N PHE A 154 3.38 7.39 -20.81
CA PHE A 154 2.22 7.26 -19.93
C PHE A 154 1.01 7.95 -20.58
N ALA A 155 -0.16 7.33 -20.42
CA ALA A 155 -1.42 7.91 -20.87
C ALA A 155 -1.86 8.97 -19.86
N VAL A 156 -1.61 10.22 -20.19
CA VAL A 156 -1.94 11.38 -19.36
C VAL A 156 -2.53 12.50 -20.22
N ASP A 157 -3.55 13.20 -19.71
CA ASP A 157 -4.20 14.33 -20.37
C ASP A 157 -4.12 15.56 -19.48
N TRP A 158 -3.59 16.66 -20.03
CA TRP A 158 -3.49 17.93 -19.31
C TRP A 158 -4.82 18.64 -19.22
N GLY A 159 -5.15 19.13 -18.03
CA GLY A 159 -6.35 19.89 -17.73
C GLY A 159 -7.39 19.07 -16.97
N PHE A 160 -8.56 19.68 -16.80
CA PHE A 160 -9.69 19.06 -16.15
C PHE A 160 -10.56 18.34 -17.17
N PRO A 161 -11.10 17.15 -16.85
CA PRO A 161 -12.07 16.49 -17.71
C PRO A 161 -13.40 17.26 -17.73
N GLU A 162 -14.14 17.18 -18.84
CA GLU A 162 -15.38 17.93 -19.09
C GLU A 162 -16.46 17.79 -17.99
N ARG A 163 -16.45 16.66 -17.27
CA ARG A 163 -17.45 16.36 -16.22
C ARG A 163 -17.01 16.78 -14.81
N VAL A 164 -16.05 17.67 -14.69
CA VAL A 164 -15.67 18.26 -13.40
C VAL A 164 -16.30 19.62 -13.25
N GLY A 165 -17.03 19.85 -12.16
CA GLY A 165 -17.78 21.07 -11.92
C GLY A 165 -16.90 22.33 -11.86
N ARG A 166 -17.45 23.49 -12.25
CA ARG A 166 -16.72 24.76 -12.26
C ARG A 166 -16.17 25.15 -10.88
N ASP A 167 -16.93 24.90 -9.82
CA ASP A 167 -16.52 25.21 -8.45
C ASP A 167 -15.32 24.37 -8.02
N PHE A 168 -15.29 23.11 -8.43
CA PHE A 168 -14.12 22.24 -8.23
C PHE A 168 -12.90 22.78 -8.98
N MET A 169 -13.06 23.09 -10.28
CA MET A 169 -11.95 23.61 -11.10
C MET A 169 -11.41 24.94 -10.59
N ALA A 170 -12.26 25.79 -10.03
CA ALA A 170 -11.86 27.09 -9.50
C ALA A 170 -10.93 27.01 -8.27
N ARG A 171 -10.82 25.84 -7.63
CA ARG A 171 -9.96 25.63 -6.47
C ARG A 171 -8.52 25.29 -6.83
N TYR A 172 -8.28 24.84 -8.06
CA TYR A 172 -6.99 24.31 -8.46
C TYR A 172 -6.48 25.03 -9.71
N PRO A 173 -5.27 25.63 -9.66
CA PRO A 173 -4.72 26.37 -10.79
C PRO A 173 -4.35 25.47 -11.99
N ALA A 174 -4.14 24.19 -11.76
CA ALA A 174 -3.84 23.21 -12.81
C ALA A 174 -4.20 21.79 -12.37
N ALA A 175 -4.38 20.91 -13.34
CA ALA A 175 -4.54 19.49 -13.13
C ALA A 175 -4.10 18.69 -14.37
N PHE A 176 -3.88 17.39 -14.20
CA PHE A 176 -3.88 16.43 -15.29
C PHE A 176 -4.58 15.14 -14.88
N VAL A 177 -5.07 14.40 -15.87
CA VAL A 177 -5.65 13.08 -15.68
C VAL A 177 -4.60 12.02 -16.02
N ALA A 178 -4.38 11.06 -15.13
CA ALA A 178 -3.59 9.86 -15.36
C ALA A 178 -4.51 8.66 -15.58
N HIS A 179 -4.28 7.89 -16.64
CA HIS A 179 -5.10 6.73 -17.00
C HIS A 179 -4.39 5.42 -16.69
N GLY A 180 -5.19 4.38 -16.38
CA GLY A 180 -4.68 3.05 -16.10
C GLY A 180 -4.34 2.80 -14.63
N ASP A 181 -4.82 3.66 -13.75
CA ASP A 181 -4.91 3.43 -12.32
C ASP A 181 -6.08 2.50 -11.99
N ALA A 182 -6.26 2.15 -10.73
CA ALA A 182 -7.34 1.27 -10.29
C ALA A 182 -7.82 1.58 -8.88
N GLU A 183 -8.93 0.98 -8.52
CA GLU A 183 -9.42 0.88 -7.15
C GLU A 183 -9.62 -0.57 -6.74
N ILE A 184 -9.59 -0.83 -5.45
CA ILE A 184 -9.86 -2.14 -4.87
C ILE A 184 -10.69 -2.02 -3.59
N ASN A 185 -11.29 -3.15 -3.15
CA ASN A 185 -11.59 -3.36 -1.75
C ASN A 185 -10.41 -4.09 -1.11
N PRO A 186 -9.59 -3.43 -0.29
CA PRO A 186 -8.31 -3.99 0.15
C PRO A 186 -8.47 -5.22 1.05
N VAL A 187 -9.52 -5.29 1.86
CA VAL A 187 -9.77 -6.45 2.72
C VAL A 187 -10.27 -7.63 1.88
N ARG A 188 -11.24 -7.38 1.01
CA ARG A 188 -11.84 -8.42 0.17
C ARG A 188 -10.81 -9.05 -0.77
N ILE A 189 -9.99 -8.24 -1.44
CA ILE A 189 -8.98 -8.74 -2.38
C ILE A 189 -7.87 -9.53 -1.67
N ALA A 190 -7.43 -9.08 -0.48
CA ALA A 190 -6.41 -9.80 0.28
C ALA A 190 -6.94 -11.18 0.74
N HIS A 191 -8.16 -11.24 1.27
CA HIS A 191 -8.79 -12.52 1.61
C HIS A 191 -8.99 -13.41 0.38
N ALA A 192 -9.39 -12.85 -0.76
CA ALA A 192 -9.57 -13.60 -1.99
C ALA A 192 -8.26 -14.22 -2.49
N PHE A 193 -7.16 -13.48 -2.46
CA PHE A 193 -5.82 -13.97 -2.83
C PHE A 193 -5.35 -15.07 -1.89
N ILE A 194 -5.47 -14.89 -0.58
CA ILE A 194 -5.07 -15.91 0.41
C ILE A 194 -5.94 -17.17 0.28
N ALA A 195 -7.24 -17.02 0.09
CA ALA A 195 -8.14 -18.16 -0.10
C ALA A 195 -7.82 -18.93 -1.39
N GLN A 196 -7.46 -18.23 -2.48
CA GLN A 196 -7.02 -18.86 -3.72
C GLN A 196 -5.67 -19.58 -3.53
N ALA A 197 -4.71 -18.93 -2.88
CA ALA A 197 -3.42 -19.53 -2.58
C ALA A 197 -3.58 -20.81 -1.74
N ALA A 198 -4.44 -20.79 -0.73
CA ALA A 198 -4.75 -21.94 0.12
C ALA A 198 -5.37 -23.11 -0.70
N ARG A 199 -6.32 -22.81 -1.60
CA ARG A 199 -6.87 -23.84 -2.52
C ARG A 199 -5.82 -24.44 -3.44
N SER A 200 -4.79 -23.67 -3.79
CA SER A 200 -3.66 -24.10 -4.63
C SER A 200 -2.51 -24.72 -3.83
N GLY A 201 -2.72 -25.04 -2.53
CA GLY A 201 -1.75 -25.80 -1.74
C GLY A 201 -0.80 -24.94 -0.86
N VAL A 202 -0.93 -23.62 -0.84
CA VAL A 202 -0.24 -22.80 0.16
C VAL A 202 -0.87 -23.04 1.53
N ARG A 203 -0.06 -23.43 2.51
CA ARG A 203 -0.54 -23.58 3.89
C ARG A 203 -0.56 -22.22 4.57
N VAL A 204 -1.69 -21.86 5.16
CA VAL A 204 -1.91 -20.57 5.82
C VAL A 204 -2.18 -20.81 7.29
N TYR A 205 -1.49 -20.07 8.15
CA TYR A 205 -1.65 -20.13 9.60
C TYR A 205 -1.89 -18.73 10.16
N GLU A 206 -3.01 -18.56 10.89
CA GLU A 206 -3.31 -17.38 11.70
C GLU A 206 -2.90 -17.62 13.17
N HIS A 207 -2.84 -16.56 13.96
CA HIS A 207 -2.43 -16.63 15.37
C HIS A 207 -1.12 -17.39 15.54
N THR A 208 -0.16 -17.10 14.66
CA THR A 208 1.12 -17.79 14.54
C THR A 208 2.22 -16.75 14.33
N GLY A 209 2.56 -16.08 15.43
CA GLY A 209 3.63 -15.08 15.45
C GLY A 209 5.00 -15.75 15.28
N VAL A 210 5.89 -15.10 14.54
CA VAL A 210 7.30 -15.52 14.38
C VAL A 210 8.12 -14.75 15.40
N ALA A 211 8.67 -15.49 16.39
CA ALA A 211 9.51 -14.90 17.42
C ALA A 211 10.96 -14.69 16.95
N ASN A 212 11.47 -15.58 16.10
CA ASN A 212 12.84 -15.51 15.62
C ASN A 212 12.99 -16.19 14.26
N VAL A 213 13.99 -15.73 13.48
CA VAL A 213 14.41 -16.34 12.21
C VAL A 213 15.91 -16.56 12.27
N ARG A 214 16.33 -17.80 12.22
CA ARG A 214 17.75 -18.19 12.26
C ARG A 214 18.12 -19.09 11.10
N ARG A 215 19.38 -19.08 10.70
CA ARG A 215 19.88 -19.93 9.63
C ARG A 215 20.49 -21.23 10.19
N ARG A 216 20.17 -22.35 9.55
CA ARG A 216 20.72 -23.67 9.84
C ARG A 216 21.11 -24.37 8.55
N GLY A 217 22.37 -24.24 8.15
CA GLY A 217 22.83 -24.67 6.83
C GLY A 217 22.10 -23.95 5.70
N ASP A 218 21.50 -24.69 4.80
CA ASP A 218 20.73 -24.13 3.68
C ASP A 218 19.28 -23.77 4.01
N TRP A 219 18.88 -23.94 5.27
CA TRP A 219 17.51 -23.71 5.73
C TRP A 219 17.44 -22.51 6.66
N PHE A 220 16.36 -21.77 6.56
CA PHE A 220 15.89 -20.91 7.64
C PHE A 220 15.00 -21.72 8.57
N VAL A 221 15.13 -21.47 9.86
CA VAL A 221 14.25 -21.98 10.89
C VAL A 221 13.52 -20.78 11.48
N LEU A 222 12.21 -20.76 11.33
CA LEU A 222 11.33 -19.78 11.93
C LEU A 222 10.75 -20.38 13.20
N ASP A 223 11.09 -19.78 14.33
CA ASP A 223 10.55 -20.15 15.63
C ASP A 223 9.18 -19.48 15.77
N CYS A 224 8.12 -20.24 15.67
CA CYS A 224 6.74 -19.75 15.70
C CYS A 224 6.02 -20.16 16.98
N GLU A 225 4.99 -19.42 17.34
CA GLU A 225 4.05 -19.86 18.35
C GLU A 225 3.41 -21.20 17.93
N GLY A 226 3.56 -22.25 18.73
CA GLY A 226 3.02 -23.58 18.47
C GLY A 226 3.87 -24.51 17.60
N GLY A 227 5.03 -24.09 17.08
CA GLY A 227 5.88 -24.96 16.26
C GLY A 227 7.04 -24.23 15.57
N GLU A 228 7.67 -24.91 14.63
CA GLU A 228 8.73 -24.32 13.81
C GLU A 228 8.49 -24.53 12.32
N ILE A 229 8.95 -23.58 11.48
CA ILE A 229 8.90 -23.71 10.03
C ILE A 229 10.33 -23.73 9.48
N LEU A 230 10.61 -24.71 8.64
CA LEU A 230 11.82 -24.77 7.85
C LEU A 230 11.54 -24.34 6.43
N ALA A 231 12.31 -23.34 5.93
CA ALA A 231 12.16 -22.84 4.57
C ALA A 231 13.51 -22.59 3.91
N ARG A 232 13.58 -22.70 2.59
CA ARG A 232 14.77 -22.31 1.80
C ARG A 232 14.84 -20.81 1.59
N THR A 233 13.68 -20.18 1.50
CA THR A 233 13.53 -18.72 1.33
C THR A 233 12.53 -18.21 2.34
N VAL A 234 12.82 -17.07 2.94
CA VAL A 234 11.91 -16.34 3.83
C VAL A 234 11.55 -15.03 3.18
N VAL A 235 10.25 -14.74 3.07
CA VAL A 235 9.70 -13.47 2.61
C VAL A 235 9.22 -12.69 3.82
N ARG A 236 9.85 -11.58 4.12
CA ARG A 236 9.42 -10.66 5.16
C ARG A 236 8.39 -9.68 4.58
N ALA A 237 7.12 -9.93 4.84
CA ALA A 237 5.96 -9.12 4.45
C ALA A 237 5.21 -8.56 5.67
N SER A 238 5.95 -8.33 6.79
CA SER A 238 5.42 -7.94 8.09
C SER A 238 5.02 -6.46 8.21
N GLY A 239 4.99 -5.72 7.11
CA GLY A 239 4.63 -4.31 7.10
C GLY A 239 5.60 -3.44 7.91
N TYR A 240 5.08 -2.67 8.86
CA TYR A 240 5.85 -1.68 9.62
C TYR A 240 6.42 -2.21 10.94
N PHE A 241 6.25 -3.48 11.23
CA PHE A 241 6.74 -4.06 12.47
C PHE A 241 8.22 -4.46 12.39
N PRO A 242 9.08 -3.97 13.29
CA PRO A 242 10.51 -4.29 13.32
C PRO A 242 10.78 -5.63 14.04
N SER A 243 10.11 -6.71 13.68
CA SER A 243 10.07 -7.93 14.49
C SER A 243 11.17 -8.96 14.23
N ILE A 244 12.20 -8.66 13.43
CA ILE A 244 13.29 -9.61 13.17
C ILE A 244 14.61 -8.84 13.24
N GLU A 245 15.50 -9.24 14.17
CA GLU A 245 16.87 -8.72 14.26
C GLU A 245 17.59 -8.83 12.91
N GLY A 246 18.35 -7.79 12.54
CA GLY A 246 19.14 -7.78 11.31
C GLY A 246 18.44 -7.21 10.08
N ALA A 247 17.39 -6.39 10.23
CA ALA A 247 16.87 -5.65 9.11
C ALA A 247 17.95 -4.69 8.58
N ALA A 248 18.65 -5.08 7.51
CA ALA A 248 19.49 -4.15 6.78
C ALA A 248 18.58 -3.10 6.13
N GLY A 249 18.75 -1.87 6.52
CA GLY A 249 17.97 -0.77 6.00
C GLY A 249 17.54 0.19 7.11
N SER A 250 17.10 1.35 6.72
CA SER A 250 16.54 2.32 7.65
C SER A 250 15.16 1.85 8.10
N GLU A 251 14.88 1.97 9.39
CA GLU A 251 13.52 1.79 9.91
C GLU A 251 12.58 2.78 9.22
N PRO A 252 11.30 2.39 8.96
CA PRO A 252 10.33 3.30 8.39
C PRO A 252 10.09 4.51 9.32
N ILE A 253 9.82 5.65 8.72
CA ILE A 253 9.30 6.80 9.44
C ILE A 253 7.79 6.59 9.54
N LEU A 254 7.29 6.29 10.74
CA LEU A 254 5.86 6.08 10.95
C LEU A 254 5.14 7.41 11.01
N ARG A 255 4.04 7.50 10.25
CA ARG A 255 3.09 8.60 10.23
C ARG A 255 1.69 8.07 10.50
N ARG A 256 0.83 8.92 11.00
CA ARG A 256 -0.59 8.63 11.06
C ARG A 256 -1.35 9.44 10.02
N THR A 257 -2.40 8.86 9.47
CA THR A 257 -3.29 9.46 8.49
C THR A 257 -4.74 9.19 8.87
N PHE A 258 -5.64 10.01 8.36
CA PHE A 258 -7.07 9.91 8.67
C PHE A 258 -7.86 9.60 7.41
N ALA A 259 -8.90 8.82 7.56
CA ALA A 259 -9.80 8.52 6.46
C ALA A 259 -11.25 8.37 6.95
N LEU A 260 -12.17 8.56 6.03
CA LEU A 260 -13.60 8.34 6.25
C LEU A 260 -14.26 7.65 5.06
N ALA A 261 -15.40 7.02 5.33
CA ALA A 261 -16.37 6.62 4.33
C ALA A 261 -17.69 7.32 4.64
N THR A 262 -18.26 8.01 3.63
CA THR A 262 -19.55 8.66 3.78
C THR A 262 -20.69 7.64 3.79
N LYS A 263 -21.91 8.07 4.09
CA LYS A 263 -23.12 7.28 3.84
C LYS A 263 -23.24 6.91 2.36
N PRO A 264 -23.98 5.84 1.99
CA PRO A 264 -24.28 5.51 0.58
C PRO A 264 -24.96 6.66 -0.14
N ASN A 265 -24.85 6.67 -1.48
CA ASN A 265 -25.48 7.69 -2.35
C ASN A 265 -25.05 9.14 -2.04
N SER A 266 -23.82 9.32 -1.56
CA SER A 266 -23.24 10.65 -1.24
C SER A 266 -22.48 11.29 -2.40
N VAL A 267 -22.31 10.58 -3.53
CA VAL A 267 -21.55 11.12 -4.67
C VAL A 267 -22.34 12.28 -5.30
N PRO A 268 -21.74 13.48 -5.45
CA PRO A 268 -22.40 14.63 -6.02
C PRO A 268 -22.84 14.38 -7.47
N ALA A 269 -23.99 14.92 -7.85
CA ALA A 269 -24.43 14.91 -9.23
C ALA A 269 -23.38 15.59 -10.13
N GLY A 270 -23.05 14.94 -11.25
CA GLY A 270 -22.04 15.44 -12.18
C GLY A 270 -20.60 15.06 -11.88
N TRP A 271 -20.28 14.42 -10.74
CA TRP A 271 -18.97 13.84 -10.54
C TRP A 271 -18.81 12.54 -11.33
N ASN A 272 -17.72 12.41 -12.06
CA ASN A 272 -17.38 11.16 -12.75
C ASN A 272 -16.88 10.12 -11.73
N GLN A 273 -17.67 9.09 -11.46
CA GLN A 273 -17.35 8.05 -10.48
C GLN A 273 -16.13 7.18 -10.89
N ASP A 274 -15.70 7.22 -12.14
CA ASP A 274 -14.49 6.54 -12.60
C ASP A 274 -13.21 7.34 -12.33
N LEU A 275 -13.35 8.52 -11.73
CA LEU A 275 -12.25 9.42 -11.43
C LEU A 275 -11.95 9.41 -9.94
N MET A 276 -10.72 9.07 -9.58
CA MET A 276 -10.13 9.30 -8.26
C MET A 276 -9.47 10.68 -8.26
N MET A 277 -9.34 11.31 -7.11
CA MET A 277 -8.71 12.62 -7.01
C MET A 277 -7.68 12.65 -5.91
N TRP A 278 -6.56 13.34 -6.14
CA TRP A 278 -5.55 13.71 -5.16
C TRP A 278 -4.86 15.02 -5.53
N GLU A 279 -4.17 15.64 -4.56
CA GLU A 279 -3.59 16.96 -4.73
C GLU A 279 -2.12 17.04 -4.29
N THR A 280 -1.44 18.13 -4.67
CA THR A 280 -0.03 18.35 -4.35
C THR A 280 0.22 18.89 -2.94
N ALA A 281 -0.80 19.42 -2.25
CA ALA A 281 -0.65 19.94 -0.89
C ALA A 281 -0.03 18.91 0.07
N ARG A 282 0.67 19.41 1.08
CA ARG A 282 1.17 18.59 2.19
C ARG A 282 0.75 19.23 3.52
N PRO A 283 -0.02 18.50 4.36
CA PRO A 283 -0.60 17.19 4.12
C PRO A 283 -1.64 17.24 2.99
N TYR A 284 -1.66 16.23 2.15
CA TYR A 284 -2.56 16.15 0.99
C TYR A 284 -3.97 15.73 1.39
N PHE A 285 -4.91 16.00 0.47
CA PHE A 285 -6.26 15.47 0.49
C PHE A 285 -6.50 14.64 -0.76
N TYR A 286 -7.20 13.53 -0.62
CA TYR A 286 -7.59 12.67 -1.72
C TYR A 286 -8.96 12.05 -1.47
N PHE A 287 -9.64 11.65 -2.54
CA PHE A 287 -10.84 10.85 -2.43
C PHE A 287 -11.08 9.98 -3.67
N ARG A 288 -11.91 8.98 -3.48
CA ARG A 288 -12.52 8.18 -4.52
C ARG A 288 -13.95 7.80 -4.17
N THR A 289 -14.68 7.24 -5.11
CA THR A 289 -16.04 6.74 -4.89
C THR A 289 -16.06 5.23 -4.73
N THR A 290 -17.17 4.68 -4.28
CA THR A 290 -17.45 3.24 -4.21
C THR A 290 -18.69 2.90 -5.06
N PRO A 291 -18.90 1.62 -5.44
CA PRO A 291 -20.03 1.21 -6.23
C PRO A 291 -21.41 1.52 -5.63
N ASP A 292 -21.51 1.60 -4.30
CA ASP A 292 -22.72 1.99 -3.57
C ASP A 292 -22.85 3.51 -3.36
N GLY A 293 -22.03 4.30 -4.08
CA GLY A 293 -22.12 5.75 -4.10
C GLY A 293 -21.58 6.44 -2.84
N ARG A 294 -20.68 5.80 -2.08
CA ARG A 294 -19.95 6.46 -0.99
C ARG A 294 -18.76 7.22 -1.54
N ILE A 295 -18.27 8.15 -0.76
CA ILE A 295 -16.95 8.75 -0.92
C ILE A 295 -16.03 8.20 0.17
N ILE A 296 -14.89 7.66 -0.24
CA ILE A 296 -13.76 7.37 0.64
C ILE A 296 -12.82 8.56 0.50
N ALA A 297 -12.63 9.31 1.58
CA ALA A 297 -11.70 10.43 1.60
C ALA A 297 -10.64 10.24 2.67
N GLY A 298 -9.43 10.74 2.42
CA GLY A 298 -8.32 10.62 3.36
C GLY A 298 -7.27 11.71 3.20
N GLY A 299 -6.29 11.67 4.10
CA GLY A 299 -5.19 12.62 4.19
C GLY A 299 -4.98 13.17 5.60
N LEU A 300 -4.53 14.43 5.69
CA LEU A 300 -4.21 15.11 6.94
C LEU A 300 -3.10 14.41 7.73
N ASP A 301 -2.10 13.92 7.04
CA ASP A 301 -1.00 13.17 7.63
C ASP A 301 -0.28 13.95 8.72
N GLU A 302 0.09 13.26 9.79
CA GLU A 302 0.76 13.84 10.96
C GLU A 302 2.02 13.04 11.31
N ASP A 303 3.02 13.77 11.82
CA ASP A 303 4.28 13.20 12.32
C ASP A 303 4.07 12.50 13.67
N SER A 304 3.40 11.37 13.65
CA SER A 304 3.17 10.56 14.86
C SER A 304 3.16 9.09 14.50
N PRO A 305 3.87 8.25 15.25
CA PRO A 305 3.87 6.81 15.04
C PRO A 305 2.61 6.13 15.62
N ASP A 306 1.85 6.84 16.46
CA ASP A 306 0.71 6.27 17.19
C ASP A 306 -0.61 6.58 16.45
N PRO A 307 -1.30 5.56 15.90
CA PRO A 307 -2.61 5.74 15.28
C PRO A 307 -3.73 5.94 16.29
N VAL A 308 -3.52 5.63 17.57
CA VAL A 308 -4.53 5.82 18.59
C VAL A 308 -4.59 7.29 18.97
N THR A 309 -5.68 7.96 18.60
CA THR A 309 -5.81 9.41 18.74
C THR A 309 -6.84 9.83 19.77
N GLY A 310 -7.68 8.90 20.21
CA GLY A 310 -8.87 9.21 20.99
C GLY A 310 -10.00 9.85 20.17
N GLU A 311 -11.21 9.67 20.62
CA GLU A 311 -12.43 10.08 19.92
C GLU A 311 -12.48 11.57 19.54
N PRO A 312 -12.11 12.55 20.41
CA PRO A 312 -12.18 13.97 20.06
C PRO A 312 -11.27 14.34 18.87
N THR A 313 -10.07 13.76 18.81
CA THR A 313 -9.13 14.01 17.70
C THR A 313 -9.67 13.45 16.40
N LEU A 314 -10.13 12.19 16.42
CA LEU A 314 -10.71 11.54 15.26
C LEU A 314 -11.92 12.31 14.71
N GLN A 315 -12.82 12.77 15.60
CA GLN A 315 -13.97 13.61 15.21
C GLN A 315 -13.54 14.93 14.57
N ALA A 316 -12.57 15.62 15.14
CA ALA A 316 -12.05 16.88 14.58
C ALA A 316 -11.43 16.69 13.19
N ARG A 317 -10.66 15.61 12.99
CA ARG A 317 -10.07 15.28 11.67
C ARG A 317 -11.13 14.86 10.66
N THR A 318 -12.11 14.07 11.08
CA THR A 318 -13.27 13.70 10.25
C THR A 318 -14.05 14.93 9.78
N ALA A 319 -14.34 15.87 10.69
CA ALA A 319 -15.01 17.13 10.36
C ALA A 319 -14.19 17.95 9.34
N LYS A 320 -12.85 17.97 9.47
CA LYS A 320 -11.97 18.66 8.51
C LYS A 320 -12.03 18.00 7.13
N LEU A 321 -11.96 16.66 7.02
CA LEU A 321 -12.09 15.94 5.74
C LEU A 321 -13.46 16.19 5.08
N LEU A 322 -14.55 16.17 5.86
CA LEU A 322 -15.89 16.52 5.35
C LEU A 322 -15.96 17.98 4.89
N GLY A 323 -15.27 18.88 5.59
CA GLY A 323 -15.14 20.28 5.21
C GLY A 323 -14.42 20.45 3.86
N GLU A 324 -13.37 19.68 3.59
CA GLU A 324 -12.69 19.70 2.27
C GLU A 324 -13.64 19.22 1.16
N LEU A 325 -14.38 18.13 1.37
CA LEU A 325 -15.43 17.68 0.42
C LEU A 325 -16.48 18.78 0.19
N GLY A 326 -16.96 19.44 1.25
CA GLY A 326 -17.94 20.53 1.13
C GLY A 326 -17.43 21.72 0.32
N LYS A 327 -16.13 22.01 0.42
CA LYS A 327 -15.49 23.06 -0.39
C LYS A 327 -15.39 22.68 -1.87
N LEU A 328 -15.17 21.40 -2.19
CA LEU A 328 -15.08 20.89 -3.57
C LEU A 328 -16.45 20.81 -4.24
N PHE A 329 -17.49 20.55 -3.46
CA PHE A 329 -18.86 20.33 -3.94
C PHE A 329 -19.87 21.22 -3.19
N PRO A 330 -19.86 22.55 -3.44
CA PRO A 330 -20.80 23.49 -2.81
C PRO A 330 -22.26 23.05 -2.99
N GLY A 331 -23.04 23.13 -1.92
CA GLY A 331 -24.44 22.70 -1.91
C GLY A 331 -24.66 21.22 -1.63
N SER A 332 -23.62 20.38 -1.64
CA SER A 332 -23.69 18.98 -1.20
C SER A 332 -23.50 18.88 0.31
N ARG A 333 -24.20 17.94 0.94
CA ARG A 333 -24.01 17.60 2.36
C ARG A 333 -23.41 16.22 2.48
N PHE A 334 -22.35 16.10 3.27
CA PHE A 334 -21.67 14.85 3.50
C PHE A 334 -21.74 14.46 4.98
N GLU A 335 -22.01 13.19 5.22
CA GLU A 335 -21.99 12.60 6.55
C GLU A 335 -21.09 11.37 6.54
N ALA A 336 -20.13 11.30 7.47
CA ALA A 336 -19.31 10.11 7.64
C ALA A 336 -20.13 9.02 8.36
N GLU A 337 -20.17 7.82 7.79
CA GLU A 337 -20.68 6.63 8.46
C GLU A 337 -19.56 5.85 9.15
N HIS A 338 -18.36 5.89 8.57
CA HIS A 338 -17.15 5.33 9.13
C HIS A 338 -16.04 6.35 9.12
N ALA A 339 -15.23 6.38 10.17
CA ALA A 339 -14.04 7.20 10.26
C ALA A 339 -12.95 6.44 11.04
N TRP A 340 -11.72 6.55 10.57
CA TRP A 340 -10.59 5.87 11.19
C TRP A 340 -9.29 6.66 11.03
N CYS A 341 -8.35 6.32 11.89
CA CYS A 341 -6.95 6.71 11.79
C CYS A 341 -6.12 5.47 11.49
N GLY A 342 -5.12 5.58 10.65
CA GLY A 342 -4.19 4.50 10.33
C GLY A 342 -2.74 4.95 10.44
N ALA A 343 -1.85 4.04 10.83
CA ALA A 343 -0.42 4.25 10.71
C ALA A 343 0.10 3.71 9.39
N PHE A 344 1.00 4.45 8.75
CA PHE A 344 1.78 3.97 7.61
C PHE A 344 3.24 4.36 7.76
N GLY A 345 4.13 3.64 7.09
CA GLY A 345 5.56 3.87 7.13
C GLY A 345 6.06 4.47 5.83
N GLU A 346 6.91 5.47 5.91
CA GLU A 346 7.65 6.02 4.79
C GLU A 346 9.12 5.63 4.87
N SER A 347 9.74 5.40 3.73
CA SER A 347 11.20 5.32 3.65
C SER A 347 11.80 6.73 3.62
N PRO A 348 13.04 6.91 4.08
CA PRO A 348 13.69 8.22 4.01
C PRO A 348 13.93 8.74 2.58
N ASP A 349 14.03 7.86 1.60
CA ASP A 349 14.30 8.18 0.19
C ASP A 349 13.10 8.01 -0.74
N ASP A 350 11.91 7.83 -0.20
CA ASP A 350 10.64 7.67 -0.91
C ASP A 350 10.54 6.42 -1.81
N LEU A 351 11.45 5.45 -1.67
CA LEU A 351 11.45 4.19 -2.41
C LEU A 351 11.22 3.00 -1.45
N PRO A 352 10.46 1.97 -1.84
CA PRO A 352 10.27 0.79 -1.01
C PRO A 352 11.55 -0.03 -0.84
N PHE A 353 11.59 -0.89 0.19
CA PHE A 353 12.65 -1.87 0.39
C PHE A 353 12.18 -3.24 -0.08
N ILE A 354 12.60 -3.61 -1.28
CA ILE A 354 12.18 -4.86 -1.92
C ILE A 354 13.41 -5.57 -2.49
N GLY A 355 13.63 -6.80 -2.08
CA GLY A 355 14.73 -7.60 -2.58
C GLY A 355 15.37 -8.48 -1.54
N GLU A 356 16.38 -9.22 -1.96
CA GLU A 356 17.14 -10.10 -1.07
C GLU A 356 18.02 -9.30 -0.13
N HIS A 357 18.08 -9.73 1.14
CA HIS A 357 18.96 -9.12 2.12
C HIS A 357 20.42 -9.31 1.72
N PRO A 358 21.25 -8.27 1.62
CA PRO A 358 22.61 -8.38 1.06
C PRO A 358 23.52 -9.32 1.85
N GLU A 359 23.37 -9.41 3.17
CA GLU A 359 24.18 -10.25 4.04
C GLU A 359 23.53 -11.59 4.39
N THR A 360 22.27 -11.81 3.98
CA THR A 360 21.51 -13.01 4.32
C THR A 360 20.81 -13.57 3.09
N PRO A 361 21.53 -14.24 2.17
CA PRO A 361 20.94 -14.83 0.98
C PRO A 361 19.79 -15.77 1.32
N GLY A 362 18.65 -15.64 0.59
CA GLY A 362 17.41 -16.35 0.86
C GLY A 362 16.44 -15.63 1.78
N LEU A 363 16.85 -14.54 2.46
CA LEU A 363 15.94 -13.64 3.16
C LEU A 363 15.51 -12.52 2.19
N PHE A 364 14.24 -12.48 1.79
CA PHE A 364 13.68 -11.51 0.88
C PHE A 364 12.78 -10.51 1.63
N HIS A 365 13.07 -9.23 1.47
CA HIS A 365 12.26 -8.15 2.03
C HIS A 365 11.19 -7.72 1.02
N ALA A 366 9.96 -7.65 1.46
CA ALA A 366 8.81 -7.16 0.71
C ALA A 366 8.12 -6.07 1.54
N LEU A 367 8.84 -4.96 1.76
CA LEU A 367 8.43 -3.87 2.63
C LEU A 367 8.06 -2.65 1.76
N GLY A 368 6.77 -2.55 1.46
CA GLY A 368 6.19 -1.49 0.63
C GLY A 368 5.93 -0.23 1.44
N TYR A 369 6.97 0.52 1.77
CA TYR A 369 6.85 1.80 2.48
C TYR A 369 6.42 2.92 1.54
N GLY A 370 5.52 3.79 2.03
CA GLY A 370 4.90 4.88 1.29
C GLY A 370 3.39 4.70 1.08
N GLY A 371 2.73 5.66 0.44
CA GLY A 371 1.29 5.65 0.17
C GLY A 371 0.84 4.55 -0.79
N ASN A 372 1.76 4.04 -1.64
CA ASN A 372 1.48 3.07 -2.69
C ASN A 372 1.74 1.60 -2.30
N GLY A 373 1.57 1.24 -1.04
CA GLY A 373 1.93 -0.08 -0.51
C GLY A 373 1.39 -1.28 -1.31
N THR A 374 0.21 -1.20 -1.92
CA THR A 374 -0.35 -2.29 -2.75
C THR A 374 0.39 -2.45 -4.08
N VAL A 375 0.77 -1.36 -4.74
CA VAL A 375 1.59 -1.39 -5.96
C VAL A 375 2.97 -1.96 -5.65
N TYR A 376 3.55 -1.55 -4.54
CA TYR A 376 4.84 -2.07 -4.08
C TYR A 376 4.77 -3.55 -3.68
N ALA A 377 3.63 -4.01 -3.17
CA ALA A 377 3.40 -5.43 -2.92
C ALA A 377 3.42 -6.27 -4.22
N MET A 378 2.84 -5.75 -5.32
CA MET A 378 2.93 -6.37 -6.63
C MET A 378 4.35 -6.34 -7.21
N LEU A 379 5.10 -5.24 -7.03
CA LEU A 379 6.51 -5.18 -7.39
C LEU A 379 7.30 -6.24 -6.62
N ALA A 380 7.06 -6.37 -5.31
CA ALA A 380 7.73 -7.37 -4.47
C ALA A 380 7.44 -8.79 -4.95
N ALA A 381 6.19 -9.12 -5.26
CA ALA A 381 5.81 -10.42 -5.79
C ALA A 381 6.47 -10.73 -7.15
N SER A 382 6.52 -9.74 -8.05
CA SER A 382 7.21 -9.86 -9.35
C SER A 382 8.71 -10.09 -9.19
N MET A 383 9.36 -9.34 -8.29
CA MET A 383 10.79 -9.47 -8.00
C MET A 383 11.12 -10.81 -7.33
N LEU A 384 10.26 -11.27 -6.40
CA LEU A 384 10.37 -12.58 -5.77
C LEU A 384 10.25 -13.70 -6.79
N ALA A 385 9.26 -13.64 -7.68
CA ALA A 385 9.07 -14.62 -8.75
C ALA A 385 10.27 -14.68 -9.72
N ALA A 386 10.80 -13.53 -10.12
CA ALA A 386 12.02 -13.45 -10.92
C ALA A 386 13.22 -14.11 -10.20
N ARG A 387 13.43 -13.76 -8.92
CA ARG A 387 14.51 -14.33 -8.10
C ARG A 387 14.43 -15.85 -7.98
N ILE A 388 13.22 -16.41 -7.80
CA ILE A 388 13.03 -17.87 -7.69
C ILE A 388 13.32 -18.56 -9.03
N ARG A 389 13.04 -17.91 -10.16
CA ARG A 389 13.43 -18.43 -11.49
C ARG A 389 14.91 -18.25 -11.84
N GLY A 390 15.70 -17.62 -10.95
CA GLY A 390 17.11 -17.30 -11.22
C GLY A 390 17.31 -16.10 -12.13
N GLU A 391 16.27 -15.26 -12.30
CA GLU A 391 16.28 -14.05 -13.11
C GLU A 391 16.57 -12.82 -12.25
N THR A 392 17.17 -11.79 -12.83
CA THR A 392 17.37 -10.50 -12.17
C THR A 392 16.29 -9.51 -12.63
N HIS A 393 15.48 -9.05 -11.70
CA HIS A 393 14.46 -8.02 -12.01
C HIS A 393 15.14 -6.66 -12.27
N PRO A 394 14.68 -5.86 -13.27
CA PRO A 394 15.30 -4.56 -13.59
C PRO A 394 15.42 -3.57 -12.42
N LEU A 395 14.53 -3.63 -11.45
CA LEU A 395 14.56 -2.78 -10.26
C LEU A 395 15.36 -3.37 -9.08
N ALA A 396 15.99 -4.54 -9.22
CA ALA A 396 16.64 -5.23 -8.10
C ALA A 396 17.71 -4.36 -7.43
N GLY A 397 18.59 -3.71 -8.21
CA GLY A 397 19.62 -2.82 -7.68
C GLY A 397 19.08 -1.56 -7.03
N LEU A 398 17.94 -1.04 -7.52
CA LEU A 398 17.34 0.18 -7.01
C LEU A 398 16.56 -0.04 -5.69
N LEU A 399 15.82 -1.15 -5.58
CA LEU A 399 14.88 -1.37 -4.48
C LEU A 399 15.39 -2.30 -3.38
N GLN A 400 16.54 -2.97 -3.58
CA GLN A 400 17.12 -3.85 -2.55
C GLN A 400 17.27 -3.13 -1.20
N PRO A 401 17.21 -3.85 -0.07
CA PRO A 401 17.47 -3.30 1.25
C PRO A 401 18.81 -2.56 1.27
N ARG A 402 18.79 -1.32 1.73
CA ARG A 402 19.92 -0.39 1.69
C ARG A 402 19.96 0.51 2.91
N GLN A 403 21.14 0.96 3.29
CA GLN A 403 21.27 2.02 4.28
C GLN A 403 20.93 3.37 3.63
N VAL A 404 19.97 4.09 4.20
CA VAL A 404 19.58 5.42 3.74
C VAL A 404 19.96 6.43 4.81
N ASN A 405 20.76 7.42 4.42
CA ASN A 405 21.12 8.50 5.32
C ASN A 405 19.92 9.45 5.53
N ARG A 406 19.33 9.40 6.71
CA ARG A 406 18.18 10.25 7.09
C ARG A 406 18.47 11.74 7.00
N ALA A 407 19.71 12.17 7.23
CA ALA A 407 20.08 13.58 7.15
C ALA A 407 20.00 14.15 5.72
N ALA A 408 20.13 13.29 4.71
CA ALA A 408 20.03 13.68 3.31
C ALA A 408 18.60 13.77 2.78
N SER A 409 17.61 13.25 3.54
CA SER A 409 16.21 13.16 3.10
C SER A 409 15.41 14.46 3.26
N GLY A 410 15.91 15.44 4.01
CA GLY A 410 15.16 16.65 4.38
C GLY A 410 13.92 16.39 5.25
N LYS A 411 13.65 15.14 5.63
CA LYS A 411 12.52 14.78 6.49
C LYS A 411 12.90 14.96 7.97
N PRO A 412 12.01 15.50 8.82
CA PRO A 412 12.32 15.75 10.23
C PRO A 412 12.65 14.44 10.97
N ALA A 413 13.59 14.52 11.90
CA ALA A 413 13.94 13.39 12.77
C ALA A 413 12.75 13.07 13.70
N VAL A 414 12.14 11.91 13.54
CA VAL A 414 11.13 11.41 14.49
C VAL A 414 11.86 10.97 15.76
N ARG A 415 11.45 11.47 16.92
CA ARG A 415 11.92 10.98 18.23
C ARG A 415 11.61 9.49 18.32
N LYS A 416 12.59 8.67 18.73
CA LYS A 416 12.40 7.24 18.98
C LYS A 416 11.21 7.04 19.91
N ALA A 417 10.16 6.42 19.41
CA ALA A 417 9.00 6.06 20.21
C ALA A 417 9.17 4.73 20.97
N TYR A 418 10.40 4.20 21.01
CA TYR A 418 10.72 2.97 21.71
C TYR A 418 11.62 3.30 22.89
N GLY A 419 11.02 3.47 24.07
CA GLY A 419 11.69 3.29 25.34
C GLY A 419 12.03 1.81 25.47
N VAL A 420 13.29 1.54 25.88
CA VAL A 420 13.82 0.25 26.27
C VAL A 420 12.97 -0.38 27.36
#